data_1bc99b4997bfdd1e440855c5b08e551a
#
_entry.id   1bc99b4997bfdd1e440855c5b08e551a
#
_cell.length_a   1.000
_cell.length_b   1.000
_cell.length_c   1.000
_cell.angle_alpha   90.00
_cell.angle_beta   90.00
_cell.angle_gamma   90.00
#
_symmetry.space_group_name_H-M   'P 1'
#
loop_
_entity.id
_entity.type
_entity.pdbx_description
1 polymer ?
#
loop_
_entity_poly.entity_id
_entity_poly.type
_entity_poly.pdbx_seq_one_letter_code
_entity_poly.pdbx_strand_id
1 'polypeptide(L)'
;MNFPFPPIVASRRIEPQMQAIVAIPAKDEAEKLPACLQALANQTDELGRPLERGVFGVVIFANNCSDDSAYAARLAAGGAPFVLRVVEARLPRMQAHAGGARRKAMDLAEAWLRELRAFDGVILTTDADSQVAPNWICANLSAFAQDVDAVLGQISLDEDGERLPPALHARGKLESVYEDLLAEIFALLDPQLCNPWPHHATISGASLALRREAYLRVGRLPRIPLGEDKALVAALLRHDARIRFAPEVTVVTSARIAGRAVGGVADTLRLRSDDPAALCDEALEPCATAFKRALWRGRLRRGGLTAAGGWREALHIPAAVARRAQASSTFGEAWLRVEQSSPQLAKRRMVPADLPHEIERATRLLRRLQEWLTAREDFEPVLGAPICADNVDPSLETSDEDFGGLVSG
;
A
#
# COMPACT_ATOMS: atom_id res chain seq x y z
N MET A 1 33.30 -24.52 -57.99
CA MET A 1 32.92 -23.25 -57.38
C MET A 1 32.40 -23.54 -55.98
N ASN A 2 33.23 -23.32 -54.95
CA ASN A 2 32.85 -23.51 -53.54
C ASN A 2 32.27 -22.20 -53.03
N PHE A 3 31.01 -22.21 -52.66
CA PHE A 3 30.40 -21.11 -51.90
C PHE A 3 30.70 -21.31 -50.39
N PRO A 4 31.36 -20.36 -49.72
CA PRO A 4 31.54 -20.46 -48.27
C PRO A 4 30.22 -20.10 -47.59
N PHE A 5 29.80 -20.99 -46.65
CA PHE A 5 28.72 -20.69 -45.74
C PHE A 5 29.07 -19.46 -44.87
N PRO A 6 28.12 -18.53 -44.62
CA PRO A 6 28.37 -17.43 -43.71
C PRO A 6 28.58 -17.97 -42.30
N PRO A 7 29.41 -17.32 -41.47
CA PRO A 7 29.61 -17.75 -40.09
C PRO A 7 28.30 -17.65 -39.31
N ILE A 8 28.02 -18.72 -38.56
CA ILE A 8 26.90 -18.76 -37.58
C ILE A 8 27.21 -17.65 -36.57
N VAL A 9 26.44 -16.56 -36.65
CA VAL A 9 26.43 -15.52 -35.61
C VAL A 9 25.89 -16.21 -34.36
N ALA A 10 26.79 -16.47 -33.41
CA ALA A 10 26.38 -16.93 -32.08
C ALA A 10 25.32 -15.94 -31.54
N SER A 11 24.09 -16.42 -31.33
CA SER A 11 23.06 -15.65 -30.68
C SER A 11 23.63 -15.20 -29.35
N ARG A 12 23.91 -13.90 -29.20
CA ARG A 12 24.10 -13.30 -27.85
C ARG A 12 22.90 -13.72 -27.05
N ARG A 13 23.07 -14.56 -26.01
CA ARG A 13 22.12 -14.69 -24.94
C ARG A 13 21.93 -13.28 -24.43
N ILE A 14 20.75 -12.73 -24.65
CA ILE A 14 20.32 -11.51 -23.99
C ILE A 14 20.23 -11.92 -22.52
N GLU A 15 21.22 -11.53 -21.72
CA GLU A 15 21.11 -11.69 -20.26
C GLU A 15 19.85 -10.93 -19.84
N PRO A 16 18.98 -11.50 -19.00
CA PRO A 16 17.79 -10.82 -18.55
C PRO A 16 18.21 -9.49 -17.92
N GLN A 17 17.78 -8.38 -18.51
CA GLN A 17 18.12 -7.05 -18.01
C GLN A 17 17.41 -6.89 -16.66
N MET A 18 18.16 -6.76 -15.57
CA MET A 18 17.64 -6.55 -14.23
C MET A 18 16.71 -5.33 -14.21
N GLN A 19 15.44 -5.56 -13.91
CA GLN A 19 14.38 -4.54 -13.93
C GLN A 19 13.84 -4.20 -12.53
N ALA A 20 14.24 -4.96 -11.52
CA ALA A 20 13.75 -4.80 -10.17
C ALA A 20 14.89 -4.77 -9.15
N ILE A 21 14.83 -3.82 -8.21
CA ILE A 21 15.77 -3.75 -7.09
C ILE A 21 14.97 -3.73 -5.78
N VAL A 22 15.26 -4.70 -4.91
CA VAL A 22 14.68 -4.79 -3.57
C VAL A 22 15.54 -3.97 -2.61
N ALA A 23 14.94 -2.98 -1.97
CA ALA A 23 15.57 -2.08 -1.02
C ALA A 23 15.20 -2.48 0.42
N ILE A 24 16.18 -2.86 1.23
CA ILE A 24 15.99 -3.34 2.59
C ILE A 24 16.74 -2.41 3.56
N PRO A 25 16.03 -1.63 4.39
CA PRO A 25 16.65 -0.95 5.51
C PRO A 25 16.92 -1.95 6.64
N ALA A 26 18.10 -1.87 7.26
CA ALA A 26 18.46 -2.74 8.36
C ALA A 26 19.11 -1.95 9.50
N LYS A 27 18.73 -2.27 10.74
CA LYS A 27 19.40 -1.79 11.96
C LYS A 27 19.40 -2.89 13.02
N ASP A 28 20.59 -3.41 13.33
CA ASP A 28 20.77 -4.47 14.31
C ASP A 28 19.89 -5.71 14.03
N GLU A 29 19.93 -6.20 12.77
CA GLU A 29 19.10 -7.30 12.28
C GLU A 29 19.94 -8.54 11.86
N ALA A 30 21.13 -8.73 12.44
CA ALA A 30 22.00 -9.87 12.09
C ALA A 30 21.33 -11.23 12.23
N GLU A 31 20.39 -11.38 13.17
CA GLU A 31 19.63 -12.60 13.42
C GLU A 31 18.54 -12.85 12.38
N LYS A 32 17.85 -11.80 11.90
CA LYS A 32 16.65 -11.91 11.03
C LYS A 32 16.97 -11.84 9.54
N LEU A 33 18.00 -11.06 9.16
CA LEU A 33 18.41 -10.91 7.77
C LEU A 33 18.64 -12.24 7.01
N PRO A 34 19.21 -13.30 7.61
CA PRO A 34 19.39 -14.58 6.91
C PRO A 34 18.06 -15.16 6.42
N ALA A 35 17.00 -15.16 7.23
CA ALA A 35 15.69 -15.67 6.84
C ALA A 35 15.02 -14.80 5.76
N CYS A 36 15.12 -13.47 5.87
CA CYS A 36 14.66 -12.53 4.86
C CYS A 36 15.34 -12.78 3.49
N LEU A 37 16.67 -12.91 3.48
CA LEU A 37 17.43 -13.16 2.26
C LEU A 37 17.20 -14.56 1.69
N GLN A 38 16.96 -15.56 2.54
CA GLN A 38 16.59 -16.90 2.10
C GLN A 38 15.22 -16.90 1.40
N ALA A 39 14.23 -16.16 1.91
CA ALA A 39 12.95 -16.00 1.25
C ALA A 39 13.09 -15.34 -0.15
N LEU A 40 13.98 -14.36 -0.27
CA LEU A 40 14.33 -13.77 -1.57
C LEU A 40 15.14 -14.71 -2.47
N ALA A 41 15.97 -15.58 -1.93
CA ALA A 41 16.71 -16.57 -2.71
C ALA A 41 15.81 -17.67 -3.29
N ASN A 42 14.69 -17.95 -2.62
CA ASN A 42 13.72 -18.97 -3.00
C ASN A 42 12.58 -18.43 -3.89
N GLN A 43 12.77 -17.30 -4.56
CA GLN A 43 11.73 -16.73 -5.42
C GLN A 43 11.48 -17.58 -6.67
N THR A 44 10.21 -17.68 -7.04
CA THR A 44 9.72 -18.49 -8.17
C THR A 44 8.92 -17.64 -9.16
N ASP A 45 8.77 -18.17 -10.38
CA ASP A 45 7.82 -17.67 -11.37
C ASP A 45 6.38 -18.17 -11.08
N GLU A 46 5.43 -17.81 -11.95
CA GLU A 46 4.02 -18.21 -11.85
C GLU A 46 3.78 -19.72 -11.92
N LEU A 47 4.76 -20.48 -12.45
CA LEU A 47 4.71 -21.94 -12.53
C LEU A 47 5.46 -22.62 -11.38
N GLY A 48 5.91 -21.86 -10.38
CA GLY A 48 6.67 -22.37 -9.24
C GLY A 48 8.12 -22.74 -9.55
N ARG A 49 8.66 -22.36 -10.71
CA ARG A 49 10.07 -22.60 -11.08
C ARG A 49 10.95 -21.51 -10.49
N PRO A 50 12.16 -21.83 -9.99
CA PRO A 50 13.08 -20.83 -9.47
C PRO A 50 13.34 -19.70 -10.49
N LEU A 51 13.37 -18.45 -10.02
CA LEU A 51 13.70 -17.32 -10.87
C LEU A 51 15.15 -17.41 -11.38
N GLU A 52 15.34 -17.02 -12.64
CA GLU A 52 16.67 -16.96 -13.23
C GLU A 52 17.55 -15.93 -12.53
N ARG A 53 18.85 -16.19 -12.54
CA ARG A 53 19.83 -15.26 -11.97
C ARG A 53 19.81 -13.93 -12.70
N GLY A 54 19.75 -12.84 -11.91
CA GLY A 54 19.82 -11.48 -12.46
C GLY A 54 18.47 -10.87 -12.84
N VAL A 55 17.34 -11.53 -12.59
CA VAL A 55 16.00 -10.95 -12.75
C VAL A 55 15.84 -9.74 -11.83
N PHE A 56 16.37 -9.82 -10.60
CA PHE A 56 16.33 -8.73 -9.63
C PHE A 56 17.65 -8.61 -8.85
N GLY A 57 17.86 -7.46 -8.24
CA GLY A 57 18.95 -7.21 -7.30
C GLY A 57 18.41 -6.86 -5.91
N VAL A 58 19.28 -6.96 -4.91
CA VAL A 58 18.97 -6.61 -3.53
C VAL A 58 19.98 -5.59 -3.03
N VAL A 59 19.50 -4.48 -2.46
CA VAL A 59 20.35 -3.52 -1.76
C VAL A 59 19.94 -3.46 -0.29
N ILE A 60 20.90 -3.68 0.60
CA ILE A 60 20.74 -3.55 2.04
C ILE A 60 21.44 -2.28 2.47
N PHE A 61 20.71 -1.43 3.18
CA PHE A 61 21.28 -0.25 3.85
C PHE A 61 21.33 -0.51 5.36
N ALA A 62 22.52 -0.88 5.85
CA ALA A 62 22.81 -1.10 7.26
C ALA A 62 23.05 0.24 7.94
N ASN A 63 22.01 0.73 8.65
CA ASN A 63 21.97 2.07 9.23
C ASN A 63 22.33 2.06 10.70
N ASN A 64 23.47 2.63 11.08
CA ASN A 64 23.88 2.76 12.47
C ASN A 64 23.86 1.42 13.24
N CYS A 65 24.18 0.31 12.58
CA CYS A 65 24.23 -1.00 13.21
C CYS A 65 25.38 -1.06 14.24
N SER A 66 25.11 -1.73 15.34
CA SER A 66 26.06 -2.07 16.40
C SER A 66 26.42 -3.57 16.41
N ASP A 67 25.68 -4.37 15.62
CA ASP A 67 25.87 -5.79 15.41
C ASP A 67 26.48 -6.11 14.02
N ASP A 68 26.66 -7.38 13.72
CA ASP A 68 27.22 -7.88 12.47
C ASP A 68 26.18 -8.01 11.32
N SER A 69 25.12 -7.17 11.29
CA SER A 69 24.04 -7.23 10.27
C SER A 69 24.59 -7.27 8.84
N ALA A 70 25.57 -6.44 8.50
CA ALA A 70 26.13 -6.39 7.16
C ALA A 70 26.96 -7.64 6.81
N TYR A 71 27.65 -8.20 7.76
CA TYR A 71 28.38 -9.47 7.59
C TYR A 71 27.39 -10.64 7.41
N ALA A 72 26.39 -10.73 8.28
CA ALA A 72 25.32 -11.74 8.20
C ALA A 72 24.61 -11.71 6.81
N ALA A 73 24.32 -10.51 6.30
CA ALA A 73 23.73 -10.34 4.99
C ALA A 73 24.62 -10.87 3.85
N ARG A 74 25.92 -10.55 3.86
CA ARG A 74 26.85 -11.04 2.84
C ARG A 74 27.01 -12.56 2.88
N LEU A 75 27.04 -13.13 4.10
CA LEU A 75 27.15 -14.57 4.29
C LEU A 75 25.89 -15.29 3.80
N ALA A 76 24.71 -14.82 4.19
CA ALA A 76 23.43 -15.42 3.81
C ALA A 76 23.15 -15.38 2.29
N ALA A 77 23.63 -14.35 1.61
CA ALA A 77 23.47 -14.22 0.16
C ALA A 77 24.51 -15.02 -0.65
N GLY A 78 25.40 -15.77 0.00
CA GLY A 78 26.39 -16.62 -0.68
C GLY A 78 25.71 -17.64 -1.58
N GLY A 79 25.87 -17.53 -2.90
CA GLY A 79 25.23 -18.42 -3.88
C GLY A 79 23.78 -18.06 -4.28
N ALA A 80 23.19 -17.00 -3.72
CA ALA A 80 21.87 -16.55 -4.09
C ALA A 80 21.70 -16.20 -5.57
N PRO A 81 20.50 -16.35 -6.17
CA PRO A 81 20.26 -16.06 -7.59
C PRO A 81 20.15 -14.56 -7.90
N PHE A 82 20.29 -13.69 -6.92
CA PHE A 82 20.30 -12.24 -7.09
C PHE A 82 21.69 -11.62 -6.85
N VAL A 83 21.88 -10.40 -7.33
CA VAL A 83 23.07 -9.60 -7.01
C VAL A 83 22.79 -8.82 -5.72
N LEU A 84 23.71 -8.92 -4.74
CA LEU A 84 23.61 -8.20 -3.47
C LEU A 84 24.55 -6.99 -3.44
N ARG A 85 24.04 -5.82 -3.02
CA ARG A 85 24.83 -4.67 -2.58
C ARG A 85 24.53 -4.38 -1.11
N VAL A 86 25.56 -4.33 -0.27
CA VAL A 86 25.44 -3.96 1.14
C VAL A 86 26.18 -2.66 1.36
N VAL A 87 25.44 -1.65 1.84
CA VAL A 87 25.98 -0.33 2.17
C VAL A 87 25.82 -0.11 3.68
N GLU A 88 26.94 0.07 4.35
CA GLU A 88 27.01 0.39 5.77
C GLU A 88 27.25 1.89 5.94
N ALA A 89 26.43 2.56 6.71
CA ALA A 89 26.61 3.97 6.99
C ALA A 89 26.03 4.38 8.34
N ARG A 90 26.54 5.48 8.86
CA ARG A 90 25.99 6.15 10.05
C ARG A 90 25.28 7.42 9.60
N LEU A 91 23.95 7.39 9.64
CA LEU A 91 23.14 8.58 9.42
C LEU A 91 23.24 9.52 10.64
N PRO A 92 23.19 10.84 10.40
CA PRO A 92 23.07 11.82 11.48
C PRO A 92 21.80 11.53 12.33
N ARG A 93 21.83 11.88 13.62
CA ARG A 93 20.75 11.58 14.57
C ARG A 93 19.35 11.92 14.07
N MET A 94 19.19 13.03 13.35
CA MET A 94 17.92 13.47 12.77
C MET A 94 17.41 12.60 11.61
N GLN A 95 18.25 11.71 11.07
CA GLN A 95 17.91 10.81 9.96
C GLN A 95 18.12 9.34 10.34
N ALA A 96 18.63 9.05 11.54
CA ALA A 96 18.94 7.70 12.02
C ALA A 96 17.68 6.99 12.56
N HIS A 97 16.62 6.96 11.75
CA HIS A 97 15.34 6.32 12.03
C HIS A 97 14.90 5.46 10.83
N ALA A 98 13.85 4.65 10.99
CA ALA A 98 13.38 3.70 9.98
C ALA A 98 13.10 4.37 8.63
N GLY A 99 12.34 5.47 8.61
CA GLY A 99 12.04 6.21 7.37
C GLY A 99 13.29 6.78 6.69
N GLY A 100 14.28 7.26 7.47
CA GLY A 100 15.56 7.73 6.91
C GLY A 100 16.38 6.59 6.28
N ALA A 101 16.42 5.43 6.93
CA ALA A 101 17.09 4.24 6.42
C ALA A 101 16.39 3.70 5.16
N ARG A 102 15.05 3.58 5.17
CA ARG A 102 14.27 3.14 4.01
C ARG A 102 14.45 4.08 2.82
N ARG A 103 14.39 5.39 3.06
CA ARG A 103 14.68 6.36 2.01
C ARG A 103 16.05 6.13 1.37
N LYS A 104 17.07 5.93 2.19
CA LYS A 104 18.43 5.68 1.69
C LYS A 104 18.52 4.36 0.91
N ALA A 105 17.91 3.28 1.37
CA ALA A 105 17.84 2.02 0.65
C ALA A 105 17.15 2.20 -0.71
N MET A 106 16.00 2.89 -0.76
CA MET A 106 15.28 3.15 -2.01
C MET A 106 16.03 4.11 -2.95
N ASP A 107 16.73 5.13 -2.41
CA ASP A 107 17.59 6.02 -3.20
C ASP A 107 18.77 5.27 -3.84
N LEU A 108 19.33 4.27 -3.13
CA LEU A 108 20.37 3.38 -3.66
C LEU A 108 19.82 2.45 -4.73
N ALA A 109 18.60 1.92 -4.55
CA ALA A 109 17.93 1.12 -5.57
C ALA A 109 17.66 1.93 -6.84
N GLU A 110 17.17 3.17 -6.71
CA GLU A 110 16.99 4.11 -7.83
C GLU A 110 18.31 4.36 -8.57
N ALA A 111 19.38 4.65 -7.82
CA ALA A 111 20.69 4.89 -8.41
C ALA A 111 21.21 3.67 -9.17
N TRP A 112 20.97 2.47 -8.64
CA TRP A 112 21.36 1.23 -9.30
C TRP A 112 20.57 0.97 -10.58
N LEU A 113 19.24 1.17 -10.58
CA LEU A 113 18.42 1.11 -11.80
C LEU A 113 18.91 2.11 -12.86
N ARG A 114 19.31 3.31 -12.46
CA ARG A 114 19.89 4.32 -13.36
C ARG A 114 21.24 3.88 -13.94
N GLU A 115 22.13 3.27 -13.13
CA GLU A 115 23.39 2.67 -13.60
C GLU A 115 23.15 1.60 -14.68
N LEU A 116 22.11 0.77 -14.48
CA LEU A 116 21.70 -0.27 -15.41
C LEU A 116 20.95 0.27 -16.63
N ARG A 117 20.64 1.56 -16.67
CA ARG A 117 19.74 2.20 -17.67
C ARG A 117 18.34 1.57 -17.71
N ALA A 118 17.90 0.95 -16.64
CA ALA A 118 16.56 0.41 -16.46
C ALA A 118 15.59 1.54 -16.05
N PHE A 119 15.24 2.41 -17.00
CA PHE A 119 14.43 3.60 -16.73
C PHE A 119 13.00 3.26 -16.33
N ASP A 120 12.45 2.16 -16.86
CA ASP A 120 11.14 1.59 -16.49
C ASP A 120 11.23 0.62 -15.29
N GLY A 121 12.39 0.57 -14.65
CA GLY A 121 12.66 -0.33 -13.55
C GLY A 121 11.79 -0.05 -12.31
N VAL A 122 11.68 -1.07 -11.47
CA VAL A 122 10.85 -1.09 -10.27
C VAL A 122 11.72 -1.10 -9.02
N ILE A 123 11.37 -0.27 -8.05
CA ILE A 123 11.92 -0.28 -6.70
C ILE A 123 10.92 -1.02 -5.82
N LEU A 124 11.34 -2.14 -5.23
CA LEU A 124 10.59 -2.85 -4.21
C LEU A 124 11.21 -2.56 -2.84
N THR A 125 10.43 -2.56 -1.78
CA THR A 125 10.97 -2.50 -0.42
C THR A 125 10.28 -3.51 0.48
N THR A 126 11.07 -4.11 1.36
CA THR A 126 10.63 -4.99 2.44
C THR A 126 11.47 -4.72 3.68
N ASP A 127 11.06 -5.26 4.83
CA ASP A 127 11.79 -5.10 6.08
C ASP A 127 12.80 -6.24 6.28
N ALA A 128 13.86 -5.97 7.04
CA ALA A 128 14.93 -6.94 7.30
C ALA A 128 14.48 -8.16 8.14
N ASP A 129 13.34 -8.03 8.82
CA ASP A 129 12.70 -9.07 9.63
C ASP A 129 11.44 -9.67 8.97
N SER A 130 11.26 -9.42 7.68
CA SER A 130 10.13 -9.90 6.90
C SER A 130 10.52 -11.03 5.97
N GLN A 131 9.58 -11.92 5.72
CA GLN A 131 9.69 -13.02 4.77
C GLN A 131 8.65 -12.85 3.66
N VAL A 132 9.13 -12.62 2.46
CA VAL A 132 8.27 -12.48 1.27
C VAL A 132 7.80 -13.86 0.78
N ALA A 133 6.60 -13.93 0.23
CA ALA A 133 6.09 -15.15 -0.38
C ALA A 133 6.97 -15.63 -1.55
N PRO A 134 6.97 -16.93 -1.88
CA PRO A 134 7.83 -17.47 -2.96
C PRO A 134 7.61 -16.81 -4.33
N ASN A 135 6.42 -16.32 -4.63
CA ASN A 135 6.09 -15.64 -5.88
C ASN A 135 6.12 -14.10 -5.79
N TRP A 136 6.63 -13.52 -4.70
CA TRP A 136 6.49 -12.09 -4.42
C TRP A 136 7.09 -11.18 -5.50
N ILE A 137 8.28 -11.50 -6.03
CA ILE A 137 8.90 -10.77 -7.14
C ILE A 137 8.03 -10.88 -8.39
N CYS A 138 7.63 -12.09 -8.77
CA CYS A 138 6.84 -12.34 -9.97
C CYS A 138 5.47 -11.65 -9.88
N ALA A 139 4.75 -11.78 -8.75
CA ALA A 139 3.45 -11.15 -8.53
C ALA A 139 3.52 -9.62 -8.62
N ASN A 140 4.56 -8.99 -8.04
CA ASN A 140 4.77 -7.55 -8.21
C ASN A 140 4.98 -7.19 -9.68
N LEU A 141 5.88 -7.88 -10.40
CA LEU A 141 6.16 -7.58 -11.80
C LEU A 141 4.94 -7.78 -12.70
N SER A 142 4.16 -8.83 -12.47
CA SER A 142 2.89 -9.09 -13.18
C SER A 142 1.86 -7.98 -12.94
N ALA A 143 1.76 -7.45 -11.71
CA ALA A 143 0.90 -6.30 -11.43
C ALA A 143 1.35 -5.04 -12.20
N PHE A 144 2.65 -4.80 -12.33
CA PHE A 144 3.17 -3.68 -13.13
C PHE A 144 2.92 -3.81 -14.63
N ALA A 145 2.70 -5.01 -15.15
CA ALA A 145 2.30 -5.22 -16.54
C ALA A 145 0.90 -4.65 -16.85
N GLN A 146 0.08 -4.40 -15.81
CA GLN A 146 -1.27 -3.80 -15.91
C GLN A 146 -1.26 -2.27 -15.87
N ASP A 147 -0.15 -1.64 -16.19
CA ASP A 147 0.00 -0.18 -16.29
C ASP A 147 -0.29 0.55 -14.96
N VAL A 148 0.26 0.05 -13.85
CA VAL A 148 0.22 0.69 -12.53
C VAL A 148 1.54 1.40 -12.21
N ASP A 149 1.46 2.42 -11.34
CA ASP A 149 2.61 3.20 -10.86
C ASP A 149 3.20 2.64 -9.56
N ALA A 150 2.35 2.00 -8.75
CA ALA A 150 2.74 1.38 -7.47
C ALA A 150 1.91 0.14 -7.17
N VAL A 151 2.51 -0.78 -6.43
CA VAL A 151 1.88 -2.01 -5.92
C VAL A 151 2.11 -2.08 -4.41
N LEU A 152 1.04 -2.28 -3.66
CA LEU A 152 1.07 -2.54 -2.23
C LEU A 152 0.64 -3.99 -1.99
N GLY A 153 1.44 -4.73 -1.24
CA GLY A 153 1.14 -6.11 -0.89
C GLY A 153 0.49 -6.24 0.48
N GLN A 154 -0.17 -7.36 0.68
CA GLN A 154 -0.81 -7.73 1.93
C GLN A 154 0.23 -8.20 2.96
N ILE A 155 0.07 -7.75 4.19
CA ILE A 155 0.96 -8.08 5.30
C ILE A 155 0.21 -8.99 6.27
N SER A 156 0.89 -10.05 6.72
CA SER A 156 0.49 -10.84 7.88
C SER A 156 1.59 -10.84 8.93
N LEU A 157 1.20 -11.05 10.17
CA LEU A 157 2.14 -11.18 11.28
C LEU A 157 2.56 -12.64 11.43
N ASP A 158 3.85 -12.87 11.74
CA ASP A 158 4.38 -14.19 12.09
C ASP A 158 3.87 -14.58 13.49
N GLU A 159 2.85 -15.44 13.51
CA GLU A 159 2.25 -15.94 14.76
C GLU A 159 3.04 -17.11 15.38
N ASP A 160 3.95 -17.73 14.62
CA ASP A 160 4.73 -18.87 15.08
C ASP A 160 5.94 -18.45 15.95
N GLY A 161 6.40 -17.19 15.82
CA GLY A 161 7.53 -16.65 16.56
C GLY A 161 7.19 -16.11 17.95
N GLU A 162 6.37 -15.06 18.03
CA GLU A 162 5.87 -14.48 19.28
C GLU A 162 4.34 -14.51 19.27
N ARG A 163 3.74 -15.33 20.15
CA ARG A 163 2.28 -15.37 20.28
C ARG A 163 1.77 -14.05 20.87
N LEU A 164 1.00 -13.32 20.08
CA LEU A 164 0.28 -12.17 20.58
C LEU A 164 -0.70 -12.57 21.72
N PRO A 165 -0.87 -11.73 22.75
CA PRO A 165 -1.91 -11.93 23.75
C PRO A 165 -3.28 -12.19 23.07
N PRO A 166 -4.09 -13.16 23.55
CA PRO A 166 -5.35 -13.51 22.91
C PRO A 166 -6.31 -12.33 22.68
N ALA A 167 -6.35 -11.38 23.62
CA ALA A 167 -7.13 -10.16 23.48
C ALA A 167 -6.67 -9.27 22.33
N LEU A 168 -5.35 -9.14 22.15
CA LEU A 168 -4.75 -8.35 21.07
C LEU A 168 -5.00 -9.00 19.71
N HIS A 169 -4.89 -10.34 19.64
CA HIS A 169 -5.22 -11.12 18.46
C HIS A 169 -6.71 -10.99 18.08
N ALA A 170 -7.64 -11.11 19.05
CA ALA A 170 -9.07 -10.95 18.83
C ALA A 170 -9.39 -9.55 18.31
N ARG A 171 -8.78 -8.50 18.91
CA ARG A 171 -8.89 -7.12 18.45
C ARG A 171 -8.40 -6.95 17.01
N GLY A 172 -7.22 -7.48 16.69
CA GLY A 172 -6.64 -7.43 15.33
C GLY A 172 -7.58 -8.03 14.29
N LYS A 173 -8.23 -9.16 14.61
CA LYS A 173 -9.25 -9.78 13.74
C LYS A 173 -10.45 -8.87 13.48
N LEU A 174 -10.97 -8.19 14.52
CA LEU A 174 -12.10 -7.26 14.34
C LEU A 174 -11.69 -6.05 13.50
N GLU A 175 -10.49 -5.47 13.74
CA GLU A 175 -9.98 -4.37 12.93
C GLU A 175 -9.81 -4.79 11.46
N SER A 176 -9.26 -5.99 11.18
CA SER A 176 -9.11 -6.52 9.81
C SER A 176 -10.45 -6.74 9.12
N VAL A 177 -11.41 -7.37 9.78
CA VAL A 177 -12.76 -7.57 9.22
C VAL A 177 -13.41 -6.23 8.87
N TYR A 178 -13.27 -5.23 9.73
CA TYR A 178 -13.82 -3.91 9.46
C TYR A 178 -13.11 -3.18 8.33
N GLU A 179 -11.76 -3.29 8.24
CA GLU A 179 -10.97 -2.74 7.14
C GLU A 179 -11.41 -3.31 5.79
N ASP A 180 -11.62 -4.63 5.71
CA ASP A 180 -12.08 -5.32 4.49
C ASP A 180 -13.48 -4.83 4.07
N LEU A 181 -14.41 -4.67 5.01
CA LEU A 181 -15.74 -4.12 4.72
C LEU A 181 -15.67 -2.68 4.21
N LEU A 182 -14.83 -1.84 4.80
CA LEU A 182 -14.61 -0.48 4.29
C LEU A 182 -13.97 -0.48 2.90
N ALA A 183 -12.99 -1.34 2.64
CA ALA A 183 -12.35 -1.48 1.34
C ALA A 183 -13.37 -1.85 0.25
N GLU A 184 -14.30 -2.77 0.55
CA GLU A 184 -15.37 -3.16 -0.38
C GLU A 184 -16.35 -2.00 -0.64
N ILE A 185 -16.75 -1.25 0.38
CA ILE A 185 -17.58 -0.04 0.22
C ILE A 185 -16.89 0.97 -0.72
N PHE A 186 -15.58 1.18 -0.55
CA PHE A 186 -14.81 2.07 -1.43
C PHE A 186 -14.72 1.52 -2.86
N ALA A 187 -14.49 0.21 -3.03
CA ALA A 187 -14.44 -0.43 -4.34
C ALA A 187 -15.74 -0.30 -5.12
N LEU A 188 -16.89 -0.40 -4.44
CA LEU A 188 -18.21 -0.24 -5.05
C LEU A 188 -18.53 1.22 -5.42
N LEU A 189 -18.19 2.17 -4.55
CA LEU A 189 -18.60 3.57 -4.70
C LEU A 189 -17.59 4.43 -5.49
N ASP A 190 -16.29 4.10 -5.45
CA ASP A 190 -15.22 4.77 -6.19
C ASP A 190 -14.32 3.74 -6.89
N PRO A 191 -14.85 2.91 -7.81
CA PRO A 191 -14.08 1.87 -8.49
C PRO A 191 -12.91 2.44 -9.28
N GLN A 192 -11.76 1.76 -9.20
CA GLN A 192 -10.54 2.10 -9.91
C GLN A 192 -10.14 0.94 -10.83
N LEU A 193 -9.99 1.19 -12.13
CA LEU A 193 -9.60 0.15 -13.10
C LEU A 193 -8.24 -0.48 -12.78
N CYS A 194 -7.31 0.31 -12.24
CA CYS A 194 -6.00 -0.15 -11.82
C CYS A 194 -6.01 -0.94 -10.50
N ASN A 195 -7.12 -0.92 -9.75
CA ASN A 195 -7.28 -1.60 -8.47
C ASN A 195 -8.64 -2.31 -8.39
N PRO A 196 -8.88 -3.32 -9.25
CA PRO A 196 -10.15 -4.06 -9.24
C PRO A 196 -10.35 -4.81 -7.92
N TRP A 197 -11.61 -4.96 -7.53
CA TRP A 197 -11.99 -5.81 -6.40
C TRP A 197 -11.84 -7.30 -6.78
N PRO A 198 -11.40 -8.20 -5.86
CA PRO A 198 -11.05 -7.93 -4.45
C PRO A 198 -9.65 -7.34 -4.27
N HIS A 199 -9.51 -6.49 -3.26
CA HIS A 199 -8.24 -5.92 -2.83
C HIS A 199 -8.27 -5.55 -1.34
N HIS A 200 -7.11 -5.38 -0.73
CA HIS A 200 -6.96 -4.87 0.64
C HIS A 200 -6.77 -3.34 0.66
N ALA A 201 -6.65 -2.75 1.86
CA ALA A 201 -6.36 -1.33 2.06
C ALA A 201 -5.04 -1.08 2.83
N THR A 202 -4.32 -2.12 3.18
CA THR A 202 -3.11 -2.06 4.00
C THR A 202 -1.99 -1.28 3.30
N ILE A 203 -1.40 -0.32 3.99
CA ILE A 203 -0.21 0.42 3.55
C ILE A 203 0.94 0.10 4.51
N SER A 204 1.99 -0.52 3.99
CA SER A 204 3.17 -0.88 4.78
C SER A 204 4.44 -0.84 3.95
N GLY A 205 5.50 -0.31 4.54
CA GLY A 205 6.84 -0.36 3.96
C GLY A 205 7.44 -1.77 3.85
N ALA A 206 6.84 -2.76 4.51
CA ALA A 206 7.25 -4.16 4.41
C ALA A 206 6.88 -4.80 3.06
N SER A 207 5.89 -4.26 2.32
CA SER A 207 5.56 -4.70 0.96
C SER A 207 5.03 -3.54 0.12
N LEU A 208 5.95 -2.76 -0.42
CA LEU A 208 5.64 -1.63 -1.29
C LEU A 208 6.58 -1.66 -2.50
N ALA A 209 6.02 -1.57 -3.68
CA ALA A 209 6.76 -1.50 -4.93
C ALA A 209 6.28 -0.31 -5.77
N LEU A 210 7.18 0.35 -6.47
CA LEU A 210 6.84 1.47 -7.36
C LEU A 210 7.76 1.55 -8.57
N ARG A 211 7.23 2.07 -9.67
CA ARG A 211 8.07 2.45 -10.81
C ARG A 211 9.08 3.52 -10.37
N ARG A 212 10.29 3.41 -10.86
CA ARG A 212 11.35 4.41 -10.64
C ARG A 212 10.85 5.83 -10.97
N GLU A 213 10.14 5.98 -12.06
CA GLU A 213 9.60 7.28 -12.49
C GLU A 213 8.59 7.84 -11.46
N ALA A 214 7.65 7.01 -10.98
CA ALA A 214 6.68 7.42 -9.96
C ALA A 214 7.36 7.85 -8.66
N TYR A 215 8.41 7.13 -8.22
CA TYR A 215 9.22 7.48 -7.07
C TYR A 215 9.87 8.87 -7.20
N LEU A 216 10.40 9.19 -8.38
CA LEU A 216 11.02 10.48 -8.65
C LEU A 216 9.98 11.60 -8.78
N ARG A 217 8.85 11.34 -9.48
CA ARG A 217 7.76 12.29 -9.71
C ARG A 217 7.18 12.85 -8.42
N VAL A 218 7.06 12.04 -7.37
CA VAL A 218 6.53 12.48 -6.07
C VAL A 218 7.60 13.04 -5.12
N GLY A 219 8.83 13.21 -5.58
CA GLY A 219 9.93 13.77 -4.77
C GLY A 219 10.58 12.75 -3.82
N ARG A 220 10.42 11.44 -4.11
CA ARG A 220 10.99 10.31 -3.36
C ARG A 220 10.26 10.09 -2.02
N LEU A 221 10.75 9.13 -1.21
CA LEU A 221 10.19 8.86 0.14
C LEU A 221 10.32 10.10 1.04
N PRO A 222 9.27 10.55 1.74
CA PRO A 222 9.34 11.70 2.65
C PRO A 222 10.38 11.50 3.77
N ARG A 223 11.01 12.60 4.19
CA ARG A 223 12.04 12.59 5.26
C ARG A 223 11.38 12.77 6.63
N ILE A 224 10.54 11.83 7.00
CA ILE A 224 9.85 11.82 8.30
C ILE A 224 10.24 10.56 9.08
N PRO A 225 10.23 10.61 10.41
CA PRO A 225 10.68 9.49 11.23
C PRO A 225 9.72 8.31 11.25
N LEU A 226 8.42 8.56 11.05
CA LEU A 226 7.35 7.58 11.16
C LEU A 226 6.25 7.84 10.12
N GLY A 227 5.66 6.76 9.56
CA GLY A 227 4.58 6.84 8.58
C GLY A 227 5.05 7.34 7.20
N GLU A 228 6.32 7.14 6.89
CA GLU A 228 6.93 7.52 5.62
C GLU A 228 6.32 6.78 4.42
N ASP A 229 5.87 5.55 4.63
CA ASP A 229 5.15 4.72 3.67
C ASP A 229 3.76 5.30 3.38
N LYS A 230 2.96 5.57 4.41
CA LYS A 230 1.65 6.24 4.29
C LYS A 230 1.79 7.61 3.61
N ALA A 231 2.82 8.38 3.99
CA ALA A 231 3.08 9.70 3.40
C ALA A 231 3.51 9.61 1.92
N LEU A 232 4.28 8.57 1.54
CA LEU A 232 4.63 8.32 0.14
C LEU A 232 3.38 7.96 -0.68
N VAL A 233 2.54 7.04 -0.19
CA VAL A 233 1.29 6.66 -0.85
C VAL A 233 0.35 7.86 -0.98
N ALA A 234 0.23 8.70 0.06
CA ALA A 234 -0.53 9.95 -0.01
C ALA A 234 0.03 10.92 -1.06
N ALA A 235 1.36 10.99 -1.24
CA ALA A 235 1.98 11.78 -2.29
C ALA A 235 1.68 11.20 -3.69
N LEU A 236 1.74 9.88 -3.85
CA LEU A 236 1.35 9.19 -5.08
C LEU A 236 -0.11 9.48 -5.46
N LEU A 237 -1.04 9.32 -4.52
CA LEU A 237 -2.47 9.59 -4.72
C LEU A 237 -2.74 11.07 -5.09
N ARG A 238 -1.99 12.02 -4.53
CA ARG A 238 -2.09 13.44 -4.91
C ARG A 238 -1.71 13.70 -6.37
N HIS A 239 -0.86 12.87 -6.94
CA HIS A 239 -0.41 12.97 -8.33
C HIS A 239 -1.16 12.01 -9.27
N ASP A 240 -2.34 11.52 -8.84
CA ASP A 240 -3.18 10.56 -9.59
C ASP A 240 -2.42 9.31 -10.03
N ALA A 241 -1.46 8.86 -9.21
CA ALA A 241 -0.75 7.62 -9.47
C ALA A 241 -1.72 6.43 -9.39
N ARG A 242 -1.56 5.50 -10.32
CA ARG A 242 -2.34 4.27 -10.38
C ARG A 242 -1.75 3.26 -9.41
N ILE A 243 -2.47 2.97 -8.35
CA ILE A 243 -2.02 2.11 -7.26
C ILE A 243 -2.84 0.83 -7.25
N ARG A 244 -2.16 -0.32 -7.26
CA ARG A 244 -2.75 -1.64 -7.05
C ARG A 244 -2.49 -2.10 -5.62
N PHE A 245 -3.55 -2.38 -4.86
CA PHE A 245 -3.48 -3.11 -3.59
C PHE A 245 -3.67 -4.59 -3.92
N ALA A 246 -2.57 -5.32 -4.02
CA ALA A 246 -2.50 -6.65 -4.62
C ALA A 246 -2.55 -7.75 -3.54
N PRO A 247 -3.68 -8.47 -3.37
CA PRO A 247 -3.79 -9.53 -2.36
C PRO A 247 -2.91 -10.73 -2.66
N GLU A 248 -2.50 -10.91 -3.92
CA GLU A 248 -1.57 -11.94 -4.37
C GLU A 248 -0.10 -11.67 -3.98
N VAL A 249 0.22 -10.43 -3.61
CA VAL A 249 1.57 -10.01 -3.16
C VAL A 249 1.60 -10.05 -1.64
N THR A 250 2.13 -11.11 -1.06
CA THR A 250 2.06 -11.33 0.40
C THR A 250 3.43 -11.34 1.06
N VAL A 251 3.46 -10.81 2.29
CA VAL A 251 4.65 -10.76 3.15
C VAL A 251 4.25 -11.12 4.57
N VAL A 252 5.04 -11.97 5.21
CA VAL A 252 4.95 -12.26 6.64
C VAL A 252 6.01 -11.45 7.36
N THR A 253 5.62 -10.63 8.34
CA THR A 253 6.55 -9.83 9.14
C THR A 253 6.51 -10.22 10.60
N SER A 254 7.58 -9.90 11.34
CA SER A 254 7.71 -10.25 12.75
C SER A 254 6.65 -9.57 13.61
N ALA A 255 5.99 -10.36 14.46
CA ALA A 255 5.00 -9.88 15.45
C ALA A 255 5.66 -9.40 16.77
N ARG A 256 6.98 -9.16 16.79
CA ARG A 256 7.70 -8.76 18.00
C ARG A 256 7.11 -7.51 18.65
N ILE A 257 6.93 -7.57 19.98
CA ILE A 257 6.46 -6.45 20.80
C ILE A 257 7.62 -5.50 21.16
N ALA A 258 8.85 -5.99 21.17
CA ALA A 258 10.06 -5.20 21.40
C ALA A 258 10.63 -4.70 20.06
N GLY A 259 10.21 -3.52 19.62
CA GLY A 259 10.67 -2.90 18.37
C GLY A 259 11.91 -2.03 18.55
N ARG A 260 12.68 -1.84 17.45
CA ARG A 260 13.85 -0.94 17.39
C ARG A 260 13.50 0.43 16.81
N ALA A 261 12.35 0.55 16.15
CA ALA A 261 11.83 1.80 15.61
C ALA A 261 10.80 2.39 16.57
N VAL A 262 11.09 3.55 17.13
CA VAL A 262 10.14 4.30 17.97
C VAL A 262 8.89 4.63 17.15
N GLY A 263 7.71 4.25 17.67
CA GLY A 263 6.41 4.48 17.00
C GLY A 263 6.07 3.48 15.90
N GLY A 264 6.87 2.42 15.70
CA GLY A 264 6.57 1.34 14.73
C GLY A 264 5.48 0.38 15.20
N VAL A 265 5.26 -0.69 14.43
CA VAL A 265 4.25 -1.74 14.74
C VAL A 265 4.42 -2.30 16.14
N ALA A 266 5.65 -2.59 16.56
CA ALA A 266 5.94 -3.10 17.91
C ALA A 266 5.50 -2.15 19.04
N ASP A 267 5.70 -0.84 18.89
CA ASP A 267 5.25 0.15 19.85
C ASP A 267 3.71 0.25 19.88
N THR A 268 3.07 0.13 18.73
CA THR A 268 1.60 0.07 18.61
C THR A 268 1.06 -1.18 19.30
N LEU A 269 1.66 -2.34 19.07
CA LEU A 269 1.25 -3.60 19.73
C LEU A 269 1.44 -3.52 21.25
N ARG A 270 2.57 -2.96 21.72
CA ARG A 270 2.80 -2.74 23.15
C ARG A 270 1.77 -1.79 23.76
N LEU A 271 1.53 -0.62 23.14
CA LEU A 271 0.52 0.33 23.60
C LEU A 271 -0.88 -0.32 23.72
N ARG A 272 -1.26 -1.12 22.73
CA ARG A 272 -2.55 -1.82 22.71
C ARG A 272 -2.62 -2.99 23.71
N SER A 273 -1.46 -3.56 24.05
CA SER A 273 -1.36 -4.57 25.13
C SER A 273 -1.51 -3.94 26.49
N ASP A 274 -0.89 -2.76 26.69
CA ASP A 274 -0.91 -2.03 27.96
C ASP A 274 -2.25 -1.30 28.18
N ASP A 275 -2.86 -0.81 27.09
CA ASP A 275 -4.17 -0.15 27.11
C ASP A 275 -5.10 -0.79 26.04
N PRO A 276 -5.98 -1.74 26.45
CA PRO A 276 -6.95 -2.35 25.55
C PRO A 276 -7.95 -1.35 24.94
N ALA A 277 -8.15 -0.18 25.54
CA ALA A 277 -9.00 0.90 25.03
C ALA A 277 -8.29 1.86 24.08
N ALA A 278 -6.97 1.69 23.88
CA ALA A 278 -6.20 2.50 22.93
C ALA A 278 -6.89 2.53 21.56
N LEU A 279 -6.85 3.69 20.91
CA LEU A 279 -7.55 3.92 19.63
C LEU A 279 -7.19 2.89 18.57
N CYS A 280 -8.17 2.56 17.72
CA CYS A 280 -7.98 1.73 16.51
C CYS A 280 -7.01 2.39 15.53
N ASP A 281 -6.62 1.67 14.46
CA ASP A 281 -5.79 2.25 13.40
C ASP A 281 -6.45 3.52 12.84
N GLU A 282 -5.63 4.48 12.45
CA GLU A 282 -6.11 5.77 11.90
C GLU A 282 -6.81 5.65 10.54
N ALA A 283 -6.66 4.51 9.85
CA ALA A 283 -7.38 4.20 8.63
C ALA A 283 -8.86 3.90 8.91
N LEU A 284 -9.18 3.38 10.10
CA LEU A 284 -10.54 3.03 10.49
C LEU A 284 -11.30 4.28 10.94
N GLU A 285 -12.47 4.46 10.36
CA GLU A 285 -13.42 5.55 10.68
C GLU A 285 -14.84 4.99 10.73
N PRO A 286 -15.82 5.68 11.37
CA PRO A 286 -17.20 5.23 11.39
C PRO A 286 -17.77 4.99 10.00
N CYS A 287 -18.53 3.92 9.82
CA CYS A 287 -19.10 3.47 8.53
C CYS A 287 -19.82 4.60 7.77
N ALA A 288 -20.60 5.43 8.47
CA ALA A 288 -21.30 6.55 7.85
C ALA A 288 -20.34 7.59 7.23
N THR A 289 -19.21 7.87 7.89
CA THR A 289 -18.20 8.80 7.36
C THR A 289 -17.46 8.19 6.18
N ALA A 290 -17.09 6.91 6.29
CA ALA A 290 -16.43 6.17 5.21
C ALA A 290 -17.33 6.10 3.96
N PHE A 291 -18.62 5.81 4.12
CA PHE A 291 -19.61 5.83 3.04
C PHE A 291 -19.70 7.19 2.35
N LYS A 292 -19.88 8.28 3.11
CA LYS A 292 -19.92 9.65 2.54
C LYS A 292 -18.63 9.96 1.78
N ARG A 293 -17.49 9.60 2.34
CA ARG A 293 -16.17 9.80 1.73
C ARG A 293 -16.04 9.06 0.40
N ALA A 294 -16.36 7.76 0.38
CA ALA A 294 -16.32 6.93 -0.82
C ALA A 294 -17.28 7.44 -1.90
N LEU A 295 -18.52 7.73 -1.51
CA LEU A 295 -19.57 8.22 -2.41
C LEU A 295 -19.17 9.54 -3.09
N TRP A 296 -18.79 10.55 -2.32
CA TRP A 296 -18.44 11.85 -2.87
C TRP A 296 -17.13 11.81 -3.65
N ARG A 297 -16.15 11.03 -3.21
CA ARG A 297 -14.91 10.85 -3.96
C ARG A 297 -15.20 10.23 -5.33
N GLY A 298 -15.99 9.18 -5.38
CA GLY A 298 -16.38 8.54 -6.63
C GLY A 298 -17.21 9.45 -7.54
N ARG A 299 -18.18 10.18 -6.99
CA ARG A 299 -18.98 11.17 -7.76
C ARG A 299 -18.10 12.24 -8.38
N LEU A 300 -17.23 12.85 -7.60
CA LEU A 300 -16.35 13.93 -8.07
C LEU A 300 -15.29 13.45 -9.06
N ARG A 301 -14.81 12.19 -8.91
CA ARG A 301 -13.86 11.60 -9.86
C ARG A 301 -14.50 11.38 -11.22
N ARG A 302 -15.70 10.83 -11.26
CA ARG A 302 -16.41 10.54 -12.51
C ARG A 302 -16.99 11.78 -13.18
N GLY A 303 -17.69 12.60 -12.41
CA GLY A 303 -18.38 13.80 -12.93
C GLY A 303 -17.51 15.04 -13.06
N GLY A 304 -16.33 15.07 -12.41
CA GLY A 304 -15.51 16.27 -12.28
C GLY A 304 -16.11 17.30 -11.32
N LEU A 305 -15.24 18.10 -10.70
CA LEU A 305 -15.64 19.10 -9.71
C LEU A 305 -16.46 20.27 -10.28
N THR A 306 -16.43 20.49 -11.58
CA THR A 306 -17.16 21.58 -12.26
C THR A 306 -18.56 21.16 -12.68
N ALA A 307 -18.74 19.90 -13.09
CA ALA A 307 -20.00 19.38 -13.59
C ALA A 307 -20.87 18.73 -12.49
N ALA A 308 -20.27 18.16 -11.45
CA ALA A 308 -20.99 17.62 -10.32
C ALA A 308 -21.66 18.74 -9.51
N GLY A 309 -23.00 18.79 -9.54
CA GLY A 309 -23.79 19.78 -8.79
C GLY A 309 -23.89 19.44 -7.29
N GLY A 310 -24.12 20.44 -6.44
CA GLY A 310 -24.52 20.26 -5.03
C GLY A 310 -23.44 19.80 -4.06
N TRP A 311 -22.26 19.36 -4.52
CA TRP A 311 -21.21 18.81 -3.63
C TRP A 311 -20.66 19.84 -2.64
N ARG A 312 -20.58 21.11 -3.04
CA ARG A 312 -20.08 22.18 -2.19
C ARG A 312 -20.96 22.38 -0.97
N GLU A 313 -22.25 22.41 -1.18
CA GLU A 313 -23.29 22.56 -0.16
C GLU A 313 -23.35 21.30 0.72
N ALA A 314 -23.41 20.12 0.11
CA ALA A 314 -23.49 18.84 0.82
C ALA A 314 -22.26 18.57 1.72
N LEU A 315 -21.08 18.98 1.27
CA LEU A 315 -19.84 18.81 2.02
C LEU A 315 -19.44 20.06 2.83
N HIS A 316 -20.28 21.10 2.84
CA HIS A 316 -20.03 22.38 3.52
C HIS A 316 -18.69 23.02 3.14
N ILE A 317 -18.35 22.99 1.85
CA ILE A 317 -17.05 23.52 1.35
C ILE A 317 -17.13 25.02 1.09
N PRO A 318 -16.23 25.84 1.69
CA PRO A 318 -16.17 27.27 1.40
C PRO A 318 -15.87 27.53 -0.09
N ALA A 319 -16.54 28.54 -0.68
CA ALA A 319 -16.40 28.86 -2.10
C ALA A 319 -14.95 29.09 -2.55
N ALA A 320 -14.10 29.66 -1.69
CA ALA A 320 -12.69 29.87 -2.01
C ALA A 320 -11.90 28.55 -2.09
N VAL A 321 -12.25 27.54 -1.28
CA VAL A 321 -11.66 26.21 -1.34
C VAL A 321 -12.16 25.48 -2.57
N ALA A 322 -13.45 25.55 -2.89
CA ALA A 322 -14.03 24.94 -4.06
C ALA A 322 -13.35 25.43 -5.35
N ARG A 323 -13.16 26.75 -5.51
CA ARG A 323 -12.42 27.31 -6.66
C ARG A 323 -10.98 26.79 -6.75
N ARG A 324 -10.27 26.67 -5.61
CA ARG A 324 -8.90 26.12 -5.58
C ARG A 324 -8.87 24.63 -5.91
N ALA A 325 -9.86 23.86 -5.45
CA ALA A 325 -9.99 22.45 -5.80
C ALA A 325 -10.27 22.27 -7.30
N GLN A 326 -11.17 23.07 -7.87
CA GLN A 326 -11.47 23.07 -9.31
C GLN A 326 -10.27 23.49 -10.20
N ALA A 327 -9.36 24.28 -9.67
CA ALA A 327 -8.14 24.72 -10.37
C ALA A 327 -6.94 23.77 -10.16
N SER A 328 -7.09 22.68 -9.41
CA SER A 328 -6.02 21.70 -9.21
C SER A 328 -5.69 20.96 -10.49
N SER A 329 -4.41 20.60 -10.66
CA SER A 329 -3.90 19.91 -11.86
C SER A 329 -4.23 18.42 -11.86
N THR A 330 -4.53 17.85 -10.70
CA THR A 330 -4.85 16.44 -10.50
C THR A 330 -6.11 16.29 -9.65
N PHE A 331 -6.83 15.19 -9.85
CA PHE A 331 -7.98 14.86 -9.00
C PHE A 331 -7.55 14.63 -7.54
N GLY A 332 -6.43 13.95 -7.34
CA GLY A 332 -5.91 13.67 -6.00
C GLY A 332 -5.63 14.93 -5.20
N GLU A 333 -5.08 15.99 -5.84
CA GLU A 333 -4.89 17.28 -5.18
C GLU A 333 -6.22 18.00 -4.91
N ALA A 334 -7.13 17.97 -5.87
CA ALA A 334 -8.48 18.53 -5.71
C ALA A 334 -9.23 17.87 -4.56
N TRP A 335 -9.23 16.54 -4.52
CA TRP A 335 -9.88 15.77 -3.47
C TRP A 335 -9.28 16.05 -2.09
N LEU A 336 -7.95 16.09 -1.98
CA LEU A 336 -7.30 16.41 -0.70
C LEU A 336 -7.77 17.77 -0.14
N ARG A 337 -7.94 18.78 -1.00
CA ARG A 337 -8.44 20.10 -0.59
C ARG A 337 -9.89 20.02 -0.09
N VAL A 338 -10.73 19.25 -0.77
CA VAL A 338 -12.13 19.01 -0.36
C VAL A 338 -12.17 18.28 0.97
N GLU A 339 -11.46 17.16 1.06
CA GLU A 339 -11.44 16.30 2.25
C GLU A 339 -10.97 17.03 3.51
N GLN A 340 -9.89 17.80 3.40
CA GLN A 340 -9.34 18.57 4.53
C GLN A 340 -10.22 19.74 4.96
N SER A 341 -11.11 20.23 4.10
CA SER A 341 -11.93 21.41 4.36
C SER A 341 -13.37 21.07 4.73
N SER A 342 -13.80 19.84 4.53
CA SER A 342 -15.16 19.39 4.80
C SER A 342 -15.34 18.96 6.24
N PRO A 343 -16.20 19.60 7.04
CA PRO A 343 -16.57 19.09 8.35
C PRO A 343 -17.33 17.75 8.26
N GLN A 344 -18.01 17.48 7.14
CA GLN A 344 -18.74 16.23 6.90
C GLN A 344 -17.82 15.02 6.66
N LEU A 345 -16.56 15.27 6.28
CA LEU A 345 -15.53 14.27 6.04
C LEU A 345 -14.45 14.27 7.12
N ALA A 346 -14.65 15.00 8.22
CA ALA A 346 -13.70 15.02 9.33
C ALA A 346 -13.53 13.61 9.91
N LYS A 347 -12.28 13.10 9.91
CA LYS A 347 -11.98 11.78 10.46
C LYS A 347 -12.16 11.77 11.98
N ARG A 348 -12.94 10.82 12.47
CA ARG A 348 -13.06 10.51 13.89
C ARG A 348 -12.40 9.17 14.18
N ARG A 349 -11.45 9.17 15.10
CA ARG A 349 -10.79 7.93 15.55
C ARG A 349 -11.79 7.05 16.29
N MET A 350 -11.70 5.75 16.06
CA MET A 350 -12.55 4.76 16.69
C MET A 350 -11.90 4.15 17.93
N VAL A 351 -12.70 3.70 18.88
CA VAL A 351 -12.26 2.81 19.97
C VAL A 351 -12.64 1.36 19.66
N PRO A 352 -11.93 0.37 20.20
CA PRO A 352 -12.21 -1.04 19.92
C PRO A 352 -13.64 -1.47 20.27
N ALA A 353 -14.25 -0.83 21.25
CA ALA A 353 -15.64 -1.11 21.68
C ALA A 353 -16.67 -0.78 20.58
N ASP A 354 -16.37 0.12 19.65
CA ASP A 354 -17.26 0.50 18.55
C ASP A 354 -17.26 -0.55 17.42
N LEU A 355 -16.18 -1.35 17.28
CA LEU A 355 -15.96 -2.24 16.13
C LEU A 355 -17.13 -3.22 15.88
N PRO A 356 -17.67 -3.95 16.87
CA PRO A 356 -18.76 -4.90 16.59
C PRO A 356 -19.97 -4.22 15.97
N HIS A 357 -20.35 -3.04 16.48
CA HIS A 357 -21.48 -2.28 15.97
C HIS A 357 -21.21 -1.73 14.56
N GLU A 358 -20.03 -1.18 14.32
CA GLU A 358 -19.66 -0.63 13.01
C GLU A 358 -19.49 -1.72 11.94
N ILE A 359 -19.01 -2.92 12.31
CA ILE A 359 -18.97 -4.11 11.43
C ILE A 359 -20.39 -4.48 11.00
N GLU A 360 -21.34 -4.54 11.94
CA GLU A 360 -22.73 -4.85 11.63
C GLU A 360 -23.37 -3.80 10.70
N ARG A 361 -23.10 -2.52 10.95
CA ARG A 361 -23.56 -1.41 10.08
C ARG A 361 -22.98 -1.51 8.67
N ALA A 362 -21.66 -1.72 8.55
CA ALA A 362 -20.98 -1.86 7.27
C ALA A 362 -21.51 -3.07 6.49
N THR A 363 -21.74 -4.20 7.16
CA THR A 363 -22.30 -5.41 6.53
C THR A 363 -23.71 -5.17 5.99
N ARG A 364 -24.59 -4.47 6.77
CA ARG A 364 -25.93 -4.10 6.29
C ARG A 364 -25.88 -3.14 5.11
N LEU A 365 -24.99 -2.15 5.17
CA LEU A 365 -24.80 -1.18 4.08
C LEU A 365 -24.33 -1.87 2.79
N LEU A 366 -23.32 -2.75 2.88
CA LEU A 366 -22.81 -3.49 1.73
C LEU A 366 -23.89 -4.34 1.06
N ARG A 367 -24.70 -5.07 1.85
CA ARG A 367 -25.82 -5.84 1.30
C ARG A 367 -26.76 -4.96 0.48
N ARG A 368 -27.15 -3.79 1.03
CA ARG A 368 -28.03 -2.83 0.33
C ARG A 368 -27.39 -2.28 -0.93
N LEU A 369 -26.09 -1.98 -0.92
CA LEU A 369 -25.35 -1.51 -2.10
C LEU A 369 -25.30 -2.58 -3.17
N GLN A 370 -25.03 -3.83 -2.82
CA GLN A 370 -25.00 -4.96 -3.76
C GLN A 370 -26.39 -5.23 -4.37
N GLU A 371 -27.46 -5.25 -3.55
CA GLU A 371 -28.84 -5.39 -4.02
C GLU A 371 -29.22 -4.27 -5.00
N TRP A 372 -28.84 -3.03 -4.66
CA TRP A 372 -29.11 -1.88 -5.53
C TRP A 372 -28.33 -1.93 -6.85
N LEU A 373 -27.09 -2.42 -6.86
CA LEU A 373 -26.30 -2.62 -8.07
C LEU A 373 -26.89 -3.72 -8.94
N THR A 374 -27.23 -4.88 -8.38
CA THR A 374 -27.82 -6.01 -9.10
C THR A 374 -29.17 -5.63 -9.75
N ALA A 375 -30.04 -4.89 -9.05
CA ALA A 375 -31.31 -4.42 -9.60
C ALA A 375 -31.16 -3.47 -10.81
N ARG A 376 -29.98 -2.91 -11.05
CA ARG A 376 -29.66 -2.05 -12.20
C ARG A 376 -29.00 -2.77 -13.35
N GLU A 377 -28.20 -3.80 -13.07
CA GLU A 377 -27.61 -4.67 -14.11
C GLU A 377 -28.70 -5.42 -14.89
N ASP A 378 -29.84 -5.72 -14.26
CA ASP A 378 -31.02 -6.29 -14.94
C ASP A 378 -31.71 -5.30 -15.92
N PHE A 379 -31.36 -4.01 -15.87
CA PHE A 379 -32.02 -2.97 -16.71
C PHE A 379 -31.17 -2.54 -17.92
N GLU A 380 -29.84 -2.73 -17.93
CA GLU A 380 -28.97 -2.48 -19.08
C GLU A 380 -27.70 -3.36 -19.04
N PRO A 381 -27.61 -4.36 -19.94
CA PRO A 381 -26.33 -5.06 -20.14
C PRO A 381 -25.46 -4.23 -21.09
N VAL A 382 -24.91 -3.11 -20.62
CA VAL A 382 -23.89 -2.35 -21.35
C VAL A 382 -22.58 -2.45 -20.56
N LEU A 383 -21.72 -3.35 -21.02
CA LEU A 383 -20.31 -3.42 -20.67
C LEU A 383 -19.68 -2.01 -20.78
N GLY A 384 -19.37 -1.39 -19.65
CA GLY A 384 -18.60 -0.16 -19.61
C GLY A 384 -19.31 1.14 -19.26
N ALA A 385 -20.61 1.13 -18.95
CA ALA A 385 -21.25 2.35 -18.43
C ALA A 385 -20.87 2.57 -16.96
N PRO A 386 -20.25 3.72 -16.61
CA PRO A 386 -19.98 4.05 -15.22
C PRO A 386 -21.31 4.17 -14.47
N ILE A 387 -21.37 3.64 -13.26
CA ILE A 387 -22.49 3.86 -12.32
C ILE A 387 -22.70 5.36 -12.21
N CYS A 388 -23.78 5.90 -12.81
CA CYS A 388 -24.16 7.29 -12.63
C CYS A 388 -24.57 7.47 -11.16
N ALA A 389 -23.71 8.07 -10.38
CA ALA A 389 -23.92 8.34 -8.96
C ALA A 389 -25.11 9.29 -8.69
N ASP A 390 -25.63 9.97 -9.73
CA ASP A 390 -26.82 10.82 -9.64
C ASP A 390 -28.09 10.04 -9.31
N ASN A 391 -28.01 8.72 -9.32
CA ASN A 391 -29.12 7.81 -9.07
C ASN A 391 -28.90 6.88 -7.85
N VAL A 392 -27.93 7.16 -6.99
CA VAL A 392 -27.91 6.49 -5.67
C VAL A 392 -29.14 7.00 -4.91
N ASP A 393 -30.01 6.05 -4.54
CA ASP A 393 -31.28 6.35 -3.87
C ASP A 393 -31.04 7.25 -2.66
N PRO A 394 -31.65 8.45 -2.61
CA PRO A 394 -31.55 9.33 -1.43
C PRO A 394 -31.99 8.63 -0.14
N SER A 395 -32.80 7.57 -0.20
CA SER A 395 -33.20 6.79 0.98
C SER A 395 -32.04 6.03 1.60
N LEU A 396 -30.92 5.78 0.86
CA LEU A 396 -29.68 5.26 1.41
C LEU A 396 -28.92 6.34 2.21
N GLU A 397 -29.19 7.63 1.91
CA GLU A 397 -28.68 8.78 2.69
C GLU A 397 -29.58 9.12 3.89
N THR A 398 -30.89 8.82 3.83
CA THR A 398 -31.92 9.40 4.70
C THR A 398 -32.71 8.42 5.57
N SER A 399 -32.33 7.16 5.68
CA SER A 399 -32.87 6.35 6.75
C SER A 399 -32.25 6.79 8.10
N ASP A 400 -32.63 8.02 8.50
CA ASP A 400 -32.18 8.69 9.73
C ASP A 400 -32.48 7.91 11.03
N GLU A 401 -33.33 6.91 10.99
CA GLU A 401 -33.57 6.06 12.18
C GLU A 401 -32.38 5.12 12.48
N ASP A 402 -31.56 4.76 11.47
CA ASP A 402 -30.33 3.96 11.68
C ASP A 402 -29.06 4.82 11.78
N PHE A 403 -29.09 6.07 11.34
CA PHE A 403 -27.94 6.98 11.32
C PHE A 403 -28.12 8.25 12.19
N GLY A 404 -29.33 8.52 12.68
CA GLY A 404 -29.72 9.79 13.32
C GLY A 404 -29.53 9.89 14.83
N GLY A 405 -29.03 8.88 15.51
CA GLY A 405 -28.91 8.86 16.98
C GLY A 405 -27.71 9.56 17.60
N LEU A 406 -26.85 10.28 16.85
CA LEU A 406 -25.57 10.81 17.35
C LEU A 406 -25.30 12.31 17.08
N VAL A 407 -26.34 13.13 16.92
CA VAL A 407 -26.18 14.60 16.82
C VAL A 407 -26.99 15.35 17.90
N SER A 408 -27.12 14.78 19.07
CA SER A 408 -27.56 15.54 20.26
C SER A 408 -26.95 14.91 21.51
N GLY A 409 -25.82 15.49 21.94
CA GLY A 409 -25.14 15.17 23.19
C GLY A 409 -23.77 15.80 23.20
#